data_c9cb1bc94f26a867f225eca5b4ecaddc
#
_entry.id   c9cb1bc94f26a867f225eca5b4ecaddc
#
_cell.length_a   1.000
_cell.length_b   1.000
_cell.length_c   1.000
_cell.angle_alpha   90.00
_cell.angle_beta   90.00
_cell.angle_gamma   90.00
#
_symmetry.space_group_name_H-M   'P 1'
#
loop_
_entity.id
_entity.type
_entity.pdbx_description
1 polymer ?
#
loop_
_entity_poly.entity_id
_entity_poly.type
_entity_poly.pdbx_seq_one_letter_code
_entity_poly.pdbx_strand_id
1 'polypeptide(L)'
;PEGHQFTQLSASLWHHTCGVTIDGDALCWGADGFGQSGRVPRQSFTLITTGRKFTCGILANTEAICWGMETQFDTTVVPAGTTWATLSSGYMHTCGITMANKAICFGNDVGTQASVPTSFIPAV
;
A
#
# COMPACT_ATOMS: atom_id res chain seq x y z
N PRO A 1 -13.23 -10.58 -10.18
CA PRO A 1 -13.81 -11.38 -9.09
C PRO A 1 -15.33 -11.18 -8.98
N GLU A 2 -16.06 -11.97 -9.74
CA GLU A 2 -17.52 -11.90 -9.70
C GLU A 2 -18.05 -12.41 -8.36
N GLY A 3 -19.16 -11.85 -7.92
CA GLY A 3 -19.85 -12.30 -6.71
C GLY A 3 -19.30 -11.74 -5.42
N HIS A 4 -18.25 -10.91 -5.46
CA HIS A 4 -17.71 -10.27 -4.28
C HIS A 4 -18.20 -8.83 -4.16
N GLN A 5 -18.38 -8.38 -2.94
CA GLN A 5 -18.70 -7.00 -2.64
C GLN A 5 -17.48 -6.34 -2.02
N PHE A 6 -17.10 -5.18 -2.52
CA PHE A 6 -15.89 -4.49 -2.12
C PHE A 6 -16.22 -3.19 -1.39
N THR A 7 -15.37 -2.85 -0.43
CA THR A 7 -15.40 -1.56 0.25
C THR A 7 -14.40 -0.58 -0.34
N GLN A 8 -13.35 -1.11 -1.03
CA GLN A 8 -12.28 -0.26 -1.56
C GLN A 8 -11.57 -1.01 -2.67
N LEU A 9 -11.16 -0.30 -3.70
CA LEU A 9 -10.36 -0.83 -4.81
C LEU A 9 -9.15 0.06 -5.03
N SER A 10 -8.08 -0.55 -5.56
CA SER A 10 -6.89 0.16 -5.99
C SER A 10 -6.37 -0.46 -7.28
N ALA A 11 -6.28 0.34 -8.33
CA ALA A 11 -5.81 -0.11 -9.63
C ALA A 11 -4.38 0.40 -9.86
N SER A 12 -3.50 -0.51 -10.25
CA SER A 12 -2.12 -0.20 -10.54
C SER A 12 -1.95 0.32 -11.96
N LEU A 13 -0.97 1.17 -12.17
CA LEU A 13 -0.55 1.57 -13.52
C LEU A 13 0.10 0.39 -14.26
N TRP A 14 0.42 -0.70 -13.59
CA TRP A 14 1.18 -1.80 -14.15
C TRP A 14 0.40 -3.12 -14.15
N HIS A 15 -0.88 -3.05 -14.51
CA HIS A 15 -1.68 -4.22 -14.86
C HIS A 15 -2.13 -5.11 -13.70
N HIS A 16 -2.19 -4.65 -12.47
CA HIS A 16 -2.88 -5.41 -11.43
C HIS A 16 -3.83 -4.50 -10.65
N THR A 17 -4.82 -5.14 -10.06
CA THR A 17 -5.86 -4.46 -9.28
C THR A 17 -6.07 -5.24 -8.00
N CYS A 18 -6.25 -4.54 -6.90
CA CYS A 18 -6.58 -5.16 -5.62
C CYS A 18 -7.77 -4.47 -4.99
N GLY A 19 -8.47 -5.19 -4.15
CA GLY A 19 -9.58 -4.63 -3.41
C GLY A 19 -9.75 -5.30 -2.07
N VAL A 20 -10.47 -4.64 -1.18
CA VAL A 20 -10.86 -5.18 0.12
C VAL A 20 -12.35 -5.44 0.08
N THR A 21 -12.75 -6.66 0.41
CA THR A 21 -14.15 -7.05 0.46
C THR A 21 -14.83 -6.55 1.73
N ILE A 22 -16.14 -6.63 1.77
CA ILE A 22 -16.90 -6.26 2.97
C ILE A 22 -16.53 -7.12 4.18
N ASP A 23 -15.99 -8.32 3.94
CA ASP A 23 -15.54 -9.22 5.01
C ASP A 23 -14.09 -8.98 5.45
N GLY A 24 -13.41 -8.03 4.81
CA GLY A 24 -12.02 -7.70 5.15
C GLY A 24 -10.98 -8.52 4.40
N ASP A 25 -11.39 -9.34 3.44
CA ASP A 25 -10.45 -10.11 2.63
C ASP A 25 -9.85 -9.24 1.54
N ALA A 26 -8.55 -9.41 1.30
CA ALA A 26 -7.90 -8.76 0.17
C ALA A 26 -7.92 -9.69 -1.03
N LEU A 27 -8.36 -9.19 -2.16
CA LEU A 27 -8.35 -9.92 -3.42
C LEU A 27 -7.59 -9.09 -4.44
N CYS A 28 -6.67 -9.74 -5.14
CA CYS A 28 -5.90 -9.11 -6.21
C CYS A 28 -5.98 -9.95 -7.47
N TRP A 29 -5.94 -9.28 -8.62
CA TRP A 29 -5.97 -9.95 -9.92
C TRP A 29 -5.15 -9.16 -10.94
N GLY A 30 -4.82 -9.80 -12.05
CA GLY A 30 -3.99 -9.21 -13.10
C GLY A 30 -2.56 -9.72 -13.05
N ALA A 31 -1.59 -8.84 -13.36
CA ALA A 31 -0.19 -9.22 -13.46
C ALA A 31 0.38 -9.72 -12.12
N ASP A 32 1.19 -10.77 -12.17
CA ASP A 32 1.78 -11.40 -10.99
C ASP A 32 3.26 -11.76 -11.16
N GLY A 33 3.96 -11.10 -12.07
CA GLY A 33 5.37 -11.41 -12.32
C GLY A 33 6.27 -11.21 -11.10
N PHE A 34 5.83 -10.44 -10.11
CA PHE A 34 6.59 -10.19 -8.87
C PHE A 34 5.82 -10.62 -7.63
N GLY A 35 4.77 -11.41 -7.77
CA GLY A 35 3.96 -11.86 -6.65
C GLY A 35 2.98 -10.81 -6.13
N GLN A 36 2.77 -9.72 -6.87
CA GLN A 36 1.95 -8.61 -6.41
C GLN A 36 0.46 -8.93 -6.34
N SER A 37 -0.01 -9.89 -7.13
CA SER A 37 -1.43 -10.26 -7.12
C SER A 37 -1.68 -11.70 -6.66
N GLY A 38 -0.67 -12.58 -6.71
CA GLY A 38 -0.83 -13.99 -6.38
C GLY A 38 -0.43 -14.37 -4.96
N ARG A 39 0.33 -13.54 -4.29
CA ARG A 39 0.84 -13.82 -2.94
C ARG A 39 0.16 -12.98 -1.88
N VAL A 40 -1.13 -12.84 -1.98
CA VAL A 40 -1.89 -12.03 -1.04
C VAL A 40 -1.90 -12.69 0.33
N PRO A 41 -1.46 -11.99 1.40
CA PRO A 41 -1.51 -12.56 2.75
C PRO A 41 -2.94 -12.80 3.21
N ARG A 42 -3.14 -13.89 3.94
CA ARG A 42 -4.46 -14.23 4.48
C ARG A 42 -4.66 -13.54 5.83
N GLN A 43 -4.98 -12.28 5.80
CA GLN A 43 -5.24 -11.48 6.99
C GLN A 43 -6.42 -10.56 6.71
N SER A 44 -6.94 -9.96 7.77
CA SER A 44 -8.05 -9.00 7.61
C SER A 44 -7.48 -7.62 7.30
N PHE A 45 -7.95 -7.03 6.22
CA PHE A 45 -7.50 -5.72 5.74
C PHE A 45 -8.60 -4.69 5.88
N THR A 46 -8.20 -3.43 6.07
CA THR A 46 -9.11 -2.29 6.04
C THR A 46 -8.86 -1.40 4.82
N LEU A 47 -7.65 -1.46 4.25
CA LEU A 47 -7.29 -0.66 3.09
C LEU A 47 -6.21 -1.38 2.31
N ILE A 48 -6.22 -1.21 0.99
CA ILE A 48 -5.18 -1.74 0.12
C ILE A 48 -4.76 -0.66 -0.88
N THR A 49 -3.49 -0.66 -1.25
CA THR A 49 -2.94 0.26 -2.24
C THR A 49 -1.96 -0.48 -3.14
N THR A 50 -1.94 -0.15 -4.41
CA THR A 50 -1.12 -0.83 -5.41
C THR A 50 -0.07 0.11 -5.97
N GLY A 51 1.18 -0.35 -5.98
CA GLY A 51 2.26 0.30 -6.70
C GLY A 51 2.46 -0.37 -8.06
N ARG A 52 3.60 -0.11 -8.69
CA ARG A 52 3.86 -0.68 -10.01
C ARG A 52 3.91 -2.21 -9.98
N LYS A 53 4.72 -2.77 -9.11
CA LYS A 53 4.96 -4.21 -9.02
C LYS A 53 4.85 -4.73 -7.60
N PHE A 54 4.13 -4.00 -6.77
CA PHE A 54 3.95 -4.35 -5.37
C PHE A 54 2.58 -3.90 -4.89
N THR A 55 2.19 -4.41 -3.75
CA THR A 55 0.92 -4.08 -3.12
C THR A 55 1.15 -3.89 -1.64
N CYS A 56 0.50 -2.93 -1.04
CA CYS A 56 0.53 -2.69 0.40
C CYS A 56 -0.89 -2.64 0.95
N GLY A 57 -1.04 -3.00 2.20
CA GLY A 57 -2.33 -2.92 2.85
C GLY A 57 -2.22 -2.60 4.33
N ILE A 58 -3.29 -2.06 4.88
CA ILE A 58 -3.44 -1.82 6.31
C ILE A 58 -4.32 -2.94 6.87
N LEU A 59 -3.82 -3.60 7.89
CA LEU A 59 -4.53 -4.67 8.56
C LEU A 59 -5.56 -4.13 9.56
N ALA A 60 -6.45 -4.97 10.01
CA ALA A 60 -7.47 -4.60 11.01
C ALA A 60 -6.84 -4.06 12.31
N ASN A 61 -5.61 -4.49 12.64
CA ASN A 61 -4.89 -3.99 13.82
C ASN A 61 -4.10 -2.70 13.54
N THR A 62 -4.29 -2.07 12.40
CA THR A 62 -3.65 -0.83 11.93
C THR A 62 -2.18 -0.95 11.53
N GLU A 63 -1.59 -2.12 11.59
CA GLU A 63 -0.27 -2.35 11.02
C GLU A 63 -0.35 -2.43 9.50
N ALA A 64 0.75 -2.13 8.83
CA ALA A 64 0.81 -2.22 7.37
C ALA A 64 1.75 -3.34 6.95
N ILE A 65 1.41 -4.01 5.86
CA ILE A 65 2.27 -4.99 5.23
C ILE A 65 2.28 -4.74 3.72
N CYS A 66 3.40 -5.08 3.10
CA CYS A 66 3.56 -4.98 1.65
C CYS A 66 4.08 -6.30 1.09
N TRP A 67 3.76 -6.58 -0.16
CA TRP A 67 4.22 -7.79 -0.85
C TRP A 67 4.43 -7.51 -2.32
N GLY A 68 5.11 -8.43 -3.02
CA GLY A 68 5.43 -8.30 -4.42
C GLY A 68 6.92 -8.10 -4.63
N MET A 69 7.29 -7.07 -5.36
CA MET A 69 8.67 -6.78 -5.70
C MET A 69 9.50 -6.43 -4.48
N GLU A 70 10.45 -7.29 -4.15
CA GLU A 70 11.42 -7.08 -3.07
C GLU A 70 12.77 -6.82 -3.71
N THR A 71 13.03 -5.59 -4.08
CA THR A 71 14.22 -5.28 -4.84
C THR A 71 15.06 -4.25 -4.13
N GLN A 72 16.06 -3.81 -4.84
CA GLN A 72 17.00 -2.78 -4.42
C GLN A 72 16.33 -1.50 -3.91
N PHE A 73 15.05 -1.32 -4.14
CA PHE A 73 14.33 -0.11 -3.73
C PHE A 73 13.53 -0.30 -2.44
N ASP A 74 13.55 -1.50 -1.87
CA ASP A 74 12.87 -1.80 -0.61
C ASP A 74 11.40 -1.36 -0.56
N THR A 75 10.70 -1.52 -1.69
CA THR A 75 9.32 -1.04 -1.80
C THR A 75 8.36 -1.76 -0.87
N THR A 76 8.75 -2.95 -0.36
CA THR A 76 7.93 -3.76 0.52
C THR A 76 8.36 -3.69 1.99
N VAL A 77 9.38 -2.88 2.32
CA VAL A 77 9.85 -2.74 3.69
C VAL A 77 9.11 -1.60 4.38
N VAL A 78 8.24 -1.95 5.31
CA VAL A 78 7.42 -0.99 6.04
C VAL A 78 8.13 -0.59 7.33
N PRO A 79 8.14 0.71 7.69
CA PRO A 79 8.71 1.13 8.97
C PRO A 79 8.08 0.38 10.14
N ALA A 80 8.93 -0.25 10.97
CA ALA A 80 8.48 -1.05 12.10
C ALA A 80 7.86 -0.19 13.20
N GLY A 81 6.87 -0.76 13.90
CA GLY A 81 6.26 -0.10 15.05
C GLY A 81 5.33 1.04 14.71
N THR A 82 5.00 1.21 13.44
CA THR A 82 4.12 2.29 13.00
C THR A 82 2.70 1.76 12.80
N THR A 83 1.70 2.54 13.24
CA THR A 83 0.29 2.26 12.99
C THR A 83 -0.24 3.29 12.00
N TRP A 84 -1.08 2.84 11.08
CA TRP A 84 -1.44 3.61 9.90
C TRP A 84 -2.93 3.89 9.81
N ALA A 85 -3.27 5.12 9.43
CA ALA A 85 -4.64 5.51 9.12
C ALA A 85 -4.93 5.36 7.63
N THR A 86 -3.97 5.68 6.77
CA THR A 86 -4.14 5.55 5.32
C THR A 86 -2.79 5.35 4.65
N LEU A 87 -2.82 4.79 3.44
CA LEU A 87 -1.65 4.60 2.58
C LEU A 87 -2.00 4.99 1.15
N SER A 88 -1.00 5.43 0.42
CA SER A 88 -1.12 5.70 -1.01
C SER A 88 0.20 5.33 -1.68
N SER A 89 0.15 4.51 -2.71
CA SER A 89 1.34 4.03 -3.40
C SER A 89 1.50 4.70 -4.76
N GLY A 90 2.75 5.01 -5.09
CA GLY A 90 3.13 5.47 -6.40
C GLY A 90 3.84 4.36 -7.16
N TYR A 91 4.75 4.75 -8.06
CA TYR A 91 5.46 3.81 -8.92
C TYR A 91 6.34 2.85 -8.12
N MET A 92 7.17 3.37 -7.23
CA MET A 92 8.11 2.58 -6.43
C MET A 92 8.21 3.07 -4.99
N HIS A 93 7.18 3.72 -4.49
CA HIS A 93 7.17 4.22 -3.12
C HIS A 93 5.75 4.19 -2.57
N THR A 94 5.65 4.26 -1.27
CA THR A 94 4.38 4.35 -0.56
C THR A 94 4.48 5.43 0.50
N CYS A 95 3.46 6.25 0.59
CA CYS A 95 3.34 7.24 1.64
C CYS A 95 2.05 6.98 2.40
N GLY A 96 2.04 7.35 3.65
CA GLY A 96 0.85 7.18 4.46
C GLY A 96 0.76 8.20 5.57
N ILE A 97 -0.42 8.25 6.16
CA ILE A 97 -0.66 9.05 7.35
C ILE A 97 -0.80 8.08 8.51
N THR A 98 -0.01 8.29 9.55
CA THR A 98 -0.04 7.45 10.73
C THR A 98 -1.25 7.77 11.60
N MET A 99 -1.52 6.92 12.58
CA MET A 99 -2.58 7.17 13.55
C MET A 99 -2.28 8.42 14.40
N ALA A 100 -1.03 8.90 14.41
CA ALA A 100 -0.64 10.16 15.06
C ALA A 100 -0.69 11.35 14.10
N ASN A 101 -1.30 11.21 12.94
CA ASN A 101 -1.46 12.26 11.93
C ASN A 101 -0.15 12.75 11.32
N LYS A 102 0.88 11.91 11.29
CA LYS A 102 2.15 12.23 10.66
C LYS A 102 2.24 11.56 9.30
N ALA A 103 2.86 12.23 8.34
CA ALA A 103 3.14 11.66 7.04
C ALA A 103 4.48 10.94 7.07
N ILE A 104 4.51 9.70 6.60
CA ILE A 104 5.73 8.90 6.46
C ILE A 104 5.70 8.25 5.09
N CYS A 105 6.83 8.28 4.41
CA CYS A 105 7.00 7.62 3.12
C CYS A 105 8.14 6.61 3.22
N PHE A 106 8.05 5.55 2.40
CA PHE A 106 9.10 4.55 2.32
C PHE A 106 9.17 4.00 0.90
N GLY A 107 10.29 3.35 0.57
CA GLY A 107 10.54 2.83 -0.75
C GLY A 107 11.58 3.66 -1.50
N ASN A 108 11.47 3.69 -2.82
CA ASN A 108 12.43 4.40 -3.67
C ASN A 108 12.25 5.91 -3.55
N ASP A 109 13.36 6.62 -3.34
CA ASP A 109 13.38 8.08 -3.16
C ASP A 109 14.23 8.81 -4.19
N VAL A 110 14.39 8.23 -5.39
CA VAL A 110 15.25 8.82 -6.42
C VAL A 110 14.82 10.25 -6.78
N GLY A 111 13.53 10.49 -6.86
CA GLY A 111 12.98 11.83 -7.16
C GLY A 111 12.52 12.59 -5.93
N THR A 112 13.03 12.26 -4.74
CA THR A 112 12.60 12.78 -3.43
C THR A 112 11.11 12.54 -3.12
N GLN A 113 10.49 11.63 -3.84
CA GLN A 113 9.07 11.32 -3.65
C GLN A 113 8.77 10.68 -2.30
N ALA A 114 9.76 10.05 -1.65
CA ALA A 114 9.60 9.48 -0.32
C ALA A 114 10.09 10.43 0.78
N SER A 115 10.56 11.62 0.42
CA SER A 115 11.06 12.61 1.38
C SER A 115 9.94 13.56 1.75
N VAL A 116 9.43 13.41 2.98
CA VAL A 116 8.32 14.23 3.47
C VAL A 116 8.85 15.62 3.83
N PRO A 117 8.17 16.71 3.38
CA PRO A 117 8.58 18.05 3.78
C PRO A 117 8.59 18.20 5.30
N THR A 118 9.71 18.71 5.83
CA THR A 118 9.87 18.92 7.27
C THR A 118 9.33 20.28 7.72
N SER A 119 9.13 21.19 6.78
CA SER A 119 8.49 22.47 7.05
C SER A 119 7.48 22.74 5.96
N PHE A 120 6.29 23.16 6.35
CA PHE A 120 5.26 23.54 5.41
C PHE A 120 4.44 24.69 6.01
N ILE A 121 3.82 25.45 5.12
CA ILE A 121 2.89 26.50 5.54
C ILE A 121 1.50 25.90 5.44
N PRO A 122 0.79 25.72 6.55
CA PRO A 122 -0.54 25.15 6.50
C PRO A 122 -1.47 26.02 5.65
N ALA A 123 -2.37 25.37 4.93
CA ALA A 123 -3.43 26.08 4.23
C ALA A 123 -4.32 26.77 5.25
N VAL A 124 -4.66 28.00 4.99
CA VAL A 124 -5.45 28.82 5.92
C VAL A 124 -6.92 28.72 5.56
#